data_0198fd5844e0a4a5c58e8a76a711eff3
#
_entry.id   0198fd5844e0a4a5c58e8a76a711eff3
#
_cell.length_a   1.000
_cell.length_b   1.000
_cell.length_c   1.000
_cell.angle_alpha   90.00
_cell.angle_beta   90.00
_cell.angle_gamma   90.00
#
_symmetry.space_group_name_H-M   'P 1'
#
loop_
_entity.id
_entity.type
_entity.pdbx_description
1 polymer ?
#
loop_
_entity_poly.entity_id
_entity_poly.type
_entity_poly.pdbx_seq_one_letter_code
_entity_poly.pdbx_strand_id
1 'polypeptide(L)'
;IYKILRPYFKNSLSNLNQVLLADYNGKLVNNMQPLYSLIHKYFDVINIAPIQNNETIRLSCKLSTSQKYLFSTNIGKIPLVNLIEKYGLANIISQKKQGFSVNTINMWNSYAQKIFQTYFDRSRLIEDNILNSDWIQKYSNKSDLDVRYINKLLGILALEIWYRLFITKDLNQNEKLTI
;
A
#
# COMPACT_ATOMS: atom_id res chain seq x y z
N ILE A 1 -3.42 9.95 -14.43
CA ILE A 1 -4.17 8.81 -13.85
C ILE A 1 -5.38 8.47 -14.74
N TYR A 2 -6.25 9.43 -15.09
CA TYR A 2 -7.47 9.16 -15.88
C TYR A 2 -7.19 8.52 -17.26
N LYS A 3 -6.16 8.97 -17.99
CA LYS A 3 -5.76 8.38 -19.28
C LYS A 3 -5.31 6.92 -19.14
N ILE A 4 -4.65 6.56 -18.05
CA ILE A 4 -4.14 5.20 -17.81
C ILE A 4 -5.29 4.24 -17.49
N LEU A 5 -6.28 4.69 -16.72
CA LEU A 5 -7.39 3.84 -16.28
C LEU A 5 -8.54 3.76 -17.31
N ARG A 6 -8.62 4.72 -18.23
CA ARG A 6 -9.71 4.81 -19.23
C ARG A 6 -9.97 3.51 -20.03
N PRO A 7 -8.96 2.73 -20.47
CA PRO A 7 -9.21 1.49 -21.23
C PRO A 7 -10.03 0.47 -20.42
N TYR A 8 -9.90 0.45 -19.10
CA TYR A 8 -10.60 -0.49 -18.23
C TYR A 8 -12.08 -0.16 -18.04
N PHE A 9 -12.50 1.06 -18.35
CA PHE A 9 -13.90 1.53 -18.25
C PHE A 9 -14.57 1.71 -19.63
N LYS A 10 -13.87 1.46 -20.72
CA LYS A 10 -14.41 1.49 -22.10
C LYS A 10 -14.45 0.11 -22.72
N ASN A 11 -15.28 -0.77 -22.14
CA ASN A 11 -15.49 -2.13 -22.63
C ASN A 11 -16.92 -2.59 -22.30
N SER A 12 -17.32 -3.78 -22.74
CA SER A 12 -18.65 -4.35 -22.55
C SER A 12 -18.85 -5.08 -21.20
N LEU A 13 -17.90 -5.01 -20.28
CA LEU A 13 -18.01 -5.64 -18.97
C LEU A 13 -19.01 -4.88 -18.08
N SER A 14 -19.61 -5.58 -17.11
CA SER A 14 -20.40 -4.93 -16.07
C SER A 14 -19.55 -3.95 -15.25
N ASN A 15 -20.19 -2.94 -14.66
CA ASN A 15 -19.51 -1.87 -13.90
C ASN A 15 -18.58 -2.44 -12.81
N LEU A 16 -19.03 -3.46 -12.08
CA LEU A 16 -18.17 -4.11 -11.06
C LEU A 16 -16.93 -4.75 -11.71
N ASN A 17 -17.10 -5.47 -12.81
CA ASN A 17 -15.98 -6.10 -13.50
C ASN A 17 -15.01 -5.07 -14.09
N GLN A 18 -15.49 -3.92 -14.56
CA GLN A 18 -14.64 -2.81 -14.99
C GLN A 18 -13.79 -2.26 -13.84
N VAL A 19 -14.41 -2.04 -12.67
CA VAL A 19 -13.70 -1.58 -11.47
C VAL A 19 -12.66 -2.62 -11.01
N LEU A 20 -13.03 -3.90 -10.95
CA LEU A 20 -12.12 -4.98 -10.56
C LEU A 20 -10.95 -5.12 -11.54
N LEU A 21 -11.19 -4.95 -12.84
CA LEU A 21 -10.14 -4.99 -13.86
C LEU A 21 -9.17 -3.79 -13.72
N ALA A 22 -9.70 -2.61 -13.44
CA ALA A 22 -8.90 -1.41 -13.20
C ALA A 22 -8.06 -1.55 -11.92
N ASP A 23 -8.63 -2.08 -10.83
CA ASP A 23 -7.93 -2.32 -9.56
C ASP A 23 -6.84 -3.40 -9.73
N TYR A 24 -7.14 -4.49 -10.43
CA TYR A 24 -6.17 -5.55 -10.73
C TYR A 24 -4.95 -5.00 -11.48
N ASN A 25 -5.17 -4.30 -12.58
CA ASN A 25 -4.05 -3.78 -13.39
C ASN A 25 -3.39 -2.56 -12.76
N GLY A 26 -4.16 -1.60 -12.25
CA GLY A 26 -3.62 -0.37 -11.71
C GLY A 26 -2.91 -0.56 -10.37
N LYS A 27 -3.58 -1.21 -9.43
CA LYS A 27 -3.09 -1.34 -8.06
C LYS A 27 -2.26 -2.61 -7.85
N LEU A 28 -2.78 -3.76 -8.26
CA LEU A 28 -2.12 -5.03 -7.96
C LEU A 28 -0.90 -5.27 -8.84
N VAL A 29 -1.09 -5.33 -10.16
CA VAL A 29 -0.03 -5.71 -11.11
C VAL A 29 1.03 -4.63 -11.28
N ASN A 30 0.63 -3.36 -11.38
CA ASN A 30 1.55 -2.28 -11.68
C ASN A 30 2.07 -1.50 -10.45
N ASN A 31 1.56 -1.77 -9.25
CA ASN A 31 2.02 -1.12 -8.04
C ASN A 31 2.45 -2.12 -6.96
N MET A 32 1.51 -2.91 -6.44
CA MET A 32 1.79 -3.76 -5.27
C MET A 32 2.78 -4.90 -5.59
N GLN A 33 2.57 -5.63 -6.68
CA GLN A 33 3.44 -6.75 -7.04
C GLN A 33 4.89 -6.35 -7.28
N PRO A 34 5.22 -5.31 -8.07
CA PRO A 34 6.60 -4.87 -8.25
C PRO A 34 7.25 -4.47 -6.93
N LEU A 35 6.53 -3.72 -6.07
CA LEU A 35 7.03 -3.28 -4.77
C LEU A 35 7.37 -4.47 -3.87
N TYR A 36 6.44 -5.42 -3.71
CA TYR A 36 6.69 -6.61 -2.88
C TYR A 36 7.78 -7.50 -3.46
N SER A 37 7.86 -7.64 -4.79
CA SER A 37 8.92 -8.42 -5.43
C SER A 37 10.30 -7.81 -5.17
N LEU A 38 10.43 -6.48 -5.18
CA LEU A 38 11.68 -5.79 -4.85
C LEU A 38 12.06 -5.99 -3.38
N ILE A 39 11.11 -5.86 -2.46
CA ILE A 39 11.33 -6.08 -1.03
C ILE A 39 11.77 -7.53 -0.77
N HIS A 40 11.06 -8.51 -1.33
CA HIS A 40 11.42 -9.92 -1.17
C HIS A 40 12.79 -10.23 -1.75
N LYS A 41 13.11 -9.67 -2.93
CA LYS A 41 14.45 -9.82 -3.54
C LYS A 41 15.55 -9.24 -2.67
N TYR A 42 15.30 -8.09 -2.03
CA TYR A 42 16.29 -7.47 -1.14
C TYR A 42 16.61 -8.36 0.07
N PHE A 43 15.63 -9.10 0.59
CA PHE A 43 15.79 -10.03 1.71
C PHE A 43 16.06 -11.47 1.27
N ASP A 44 16.36 -11.72 -0.02
CA ASP A 44 16.57 -13.06 -0.59
C ASP A 44 15.42 -14.04 -0.30
N VAL A 45 14.18 -13.54 -0.35
CA VAL A 45 12.96 -14.32 -0.15
C VAL A 45 12.25 -14.56 -1.47
N ILE A 46 11.85 -15.80 -1.73
CA ILE A 46 11.09 -16.15 -2.94
C ILE A 46 9.64 -15.66 -2.78
N ASN A 47 9.21 -14.81 -3.72
CA ASN A 47 7.84 -14.33 -3.76
C ASN A 47 6.94 -15.32 -4.50
N ILE A 48 6.00 -15.95 -3.78
CA ILE A 48 5.00 -16.86 -4.33
C ILE A 48 3.61 -16.32 -4.05
N ALA A 49 2.80 -16.17 -5.11
CA ALA A 49 1.42 -15.71 -5.02
C ALA A 49 0.45 -16.78 -5.56
N PRO A 50 0.10 -17.82 -4.79
CA PRO A 50 -0.66 -18.99 -5.26
C PRO A 50 -2.03 -18.63 -5.84
N ILE A 51 -2.69 -17.61 -5.28
CA ILE A 51 -4.03 -17.16 -5.72
C ILE A 51 -3.96 -16.36 -7.03
N GLN A 52 -2.78 -15.88 -7.42
CA GLN A 52 -2.59 -15.07 -8.62
C GLN A 52 -2.07 -15.90 -9.82
N ASN A 53 -2.25 -17.22 -9.80
CA ASN A 53 -1.94 -18.04 -10.96
C ASN A 53 -2.96 -17.81 -12.08
N ASN A 54 -2.55 -18.13 -13.32
CA ASN A 54 -3.35 -17.90 -14.51
C ASN A 54 -4.72 -18.59 -14.48
N GLU A 55 -4.82 -19.77 -13.89
CA GLU A 55 -6.09 -20.52 -13.80
C GLU A 55 -7.09 -19.83 -12.88
N THR A 56 -6.64 -19.40 -11.69
CA THR A 56 -7.48 -18.64 -10.74
C THR A 56 -7.94 -17.31 -11.34
N ILE A 57 -7.05 -16.60 -12.04
CA ILE A 57 -7.41 -15.36 -12.72
C ILE A 57 -8.45 -15.61 -13.81
N ARG A 58 -8.23 -16.63 -14.67
CA ARG A 58 -9.20 -17.00 -15.73
C ARG A 58 -10.55 -17.41 -15.16
N LEU A 59 -10.56 -18.18 -14.09
CA LEU A 59 -11.78 -18.56 -13.38
C LEU A 59 -12.49 -17.31 -12.85
N SER A 60 -11.78 -16.44 -12.16
CA SER A 60 -12.35 -15.22 -11.61
C SER A 60 -12.98 -14.31 -12.69
N CYS A 61 -12.36 -14.24 -13.88
CA CYS A 61 -12.91 -13.48 -15.00
C CYS A 61 -14.22 -14.07 -15.56
N LYS A 62 -14.42 -15.38 -15.45
CA LYS A 62 -15.64 -16.06 -15.91
C LYS A 62 -16.83 -15.95 -14.94
N LEU A 63 -16.58 -15.65 -13.67
CA LEU A 63 -17.64 -15.53 -12.68
C LEU A 63 -18.50 -14.28 -12.96
N SER A 64 -19.81 -14.43 -12.78
CA SER A 64 -20.73 -13.30 -12.81
C SER A 64 -20.53 -12.35 -11.65
N THR A 65 -21.09 -11.14 -11.73
CA THR A 65 -21.03 -10.14 -10.66
C THR A 65 -21.61 -10.68 -9.35
N SER A 66 -22.76 -11.35 -9.40
CA SER A 66 -23.43 -11.93 -8.23
C SER A 66 -22.64 -13.09 -7.59
N GLN A 67 -21.84 -13.81 -8.36
CA GLN A 67 -20.95 -14.83 -7.83
C GLN A 67 -19.69 -14.25 -7.16
N LYS A 68 -19.36 -13.00 -7.41
CA LYS A 68 -18.19 -12.32 -6.82
C LYS A 68 -18.54 -11.52 -5.58
N TYR A 69 -19.73 -10.88 -5.61
CA TYR A 69 -20.10 -9.87 -4.64
C TYR A 69 -21.61 -9.81 -4.42
N LEU A 70 -22.04 -9.85 -3.15
CA LEU A 70 -23.42 -9.66 -2.73
C LEU A 70 -23.63 -8.21 -2.28
N PHE A 71 -24.31 -7.42 -3.08
CA PHE A 71 -24.57 -6.00 -2.79
C PHE A 71 -25.49 -5.82 -1.57
N SER A 72 -26.44 -6.72 -1.35
CA SER A 72 -27.37 -6.65 -0.22
C SER A 72 -26.71 -6.73 1.15
N THR A 73 -25.66 -7.50 1.27
CA THR A 73 -24.94 -7.74 2.52
C THR A 73 -23.52 -7.15 2.55
N ASN A 74 -23.12 -6.51 1.44
CA ASN A 74 -21.78 -5.98 1.25
C ASN A 74 -20.65 -7.03 1.43
N ILE A 75 -20.94 -8.28 1.00
CA ILE A 75 -20.00 -9.39 1.09
C ILE A 75 -19.36 -9.63 -0.26
N GLY A 76 -18.02 -9.56 -0.30
CA GLY A 76 -17.20 -9.90 -1.46
C GLY A 76 -16.50 -11.24 -1.30
N LYS A 77 -15.78 -11.65 -2.36
CA LYS A 77 -14.99 -12.90 -2.38
C LYS A 77 -15.83 -14.16 -2.10
N ILE A 78 -17.08 -14.17 -2.54
CA ILE A 78 -18.05 -15.25 -2.28
C ILE A 78 -17.50 -16.65 -2.52
N PRO A 79 -16.79 -16.95 -3.63
CA PRO A 79 -16.24 -18.29 -3.85
C PRO A 79 -15.24 -18.73 -2.76
N LEU A 80 -14.46 -17.79 -2.22
CA LEU A 80 -13.52 -18.09 -1.14
C LEU A 80 -14.25 -18.27 0.20
N VAL A 81 -15.27 -17.47 0.47
CA VAL A 81 -16.13 -17.62 1.65
C VAL A 81 -16.78 -18.99 1.65
N ASN A 82 -17.44 -19.37 0.56
CA ASN A 82 -18.09 -20.68 0.41
C ASN A 82 -17.08 -21.85 0.55
N LEU A 83 -15.86 -21.67 0.04
CA LEU A 83 -14.82 -22.67 0.18
C LEU A 83 -14.40 -22.86 1.65
N ILE A 84 -14.19 -21.79 2.37
CA ILE A 84 -13.81 -21.80 3.79
C ILE A 84 -14.93 -22.44 4.64
N GLU A 85 -16.17 -22.08 4.37
CA GLU A 85 -17.35 -22.67 5.03
C GLU A 85 -17.47 -24.18 4.77
N LYS A 86 -17.23 -24.60 3.52
CA LYS A 86 -17.22 -26.04 3.14
C LYS A 86 -16.19 -26.82 3.94
N TYR A 87 -15.09 -26.23 4.34
CA TYR A 87 -14.08 -26.89 5.20
C TYR A 87 -14.34 -26.72 6.70
N GLY A 88 -15.50 -26.20 7.11
CA GLY A 88 -15.85 -26.03 8.51
C GLY A 88 -15.10 -24.90 9.22
N LEU A 89 -14.50 -23.98 8.47
CA LEU A 89 -13.66 -22.89 8.98
C LEU A 89 -14.37 -21.54 8.98
N ALA A 90 -15.71 -21.52 9.03
CA ALA A 90 -16.50 -20.29 9.01
C ALA A 90 -16.15 -19.30 10.14
N ASN A 91 -15.70 -19.83 11.28
CA ASN A 91 -15.32 -19.05 12.47
C ASN A 91 -14.07 -18.19 12.27
N ILE A 92 -13.24 -18.47 11.27
CA ILE A 92 -12.06 -17.67 10.96
C ILE A 92 -12.38 -16.49 10.02
N ILE A 93 -13.57 -16.45 9.45
CA ILE A 93 -14.01 -15.36 8.57
C ILE A 93 -14.36 -14.15 9.44
N SER A 94 -13.54 -13.09 9.36
CA SER A 94 -13.88 -11.84 10.03
C SER A 94 -15.09 -11.19 9.38
N GLN A 95 -16.15 -10.99 10.16
CA GLN A 95 -17.36 -10.30 9.70
C GLN A 95 -17.16 -8.81 9.46
N LYS A 96 -16.14 -8.20 10.07
CA LYS A 96 -15.73 -6.82 9.81
C LYS A 96 -14.53 -6.82 8.89
N LYS A 97 -14.69 -6.20 7.72
CA LYS A 97 -13.55 -5.93 6.84
C LYS A 97 -12.56 -5.06 7.60
N GLN A 98 -11.43 -5.66 7.94
CA GLN A 98 -10.27 -4.93 8.41
C GLN A 98 -9.35 -4.71 7.19
N GLY A 99 -9.07 -3.44 6.86
CA GLY A 99 -8.00 -3.12 5.91
C GLY A 99 -6.64 -3.50 6.49
N PHE A 100 -5.59 -3.43 5.69
CA PHE A 100 -4.22 -3.44 6.22
C PHE A 100 -4.08 -2.22 7.14
N SER A 101 -4.30 -2.40 8.42
CA SER A 101 -4.03 -1.38 9.43
C SER A 101 -2.68 -1.68 10.05
N VAL A 102 -1.63 -1.07 9.51
CA VAL A 102 -0.41 -0.90 10.30
C VAL A 102 -0.80 0.03 11.45
N ASN A 103 -0.43 -0.31 12.68
CA ASN A 103 -0.58 0.60 13.80
C ASN A 103 0.46 1.73 13.65
N THR A 104 0.17 2.65 12.74
CA THR A 104 1.06 3.74 12.34
C THR A 104 1.42 4.65 13.52
N ILE A 105 0.46 4.84 14.45
CA ILE A 105 0.69 5.63 15.66
C ILE A 105 1.74 4.94 16.54
N ASN A 106 1.57 3.63 16.76
CA ASN A 106 2.53 2.88 17.57
C ASN A 106 3.91 2.84 16.91
N MET A 107 3.97 2.63 15.60
CA MET A 107 5.21 2.66 14.82
C MET A 107 5.91 4.03 14.95
N TRP A 108 5.16 5.13 14.84
CA TRP A 108 5.66 6.48 14.98
C TRP A 108 6.27 6.71 16.36
N ASN A 109 5.52 6.41 17.40
CA ASN A 109 5.94 6.62 18.78
C ASN A 109 7.10 5.71 19.22
N SER A 110 7.22 4.51 18.62
CA SER A 110 8.27 3.56 19.00
C SER A 110 9.63 3.90 18.38
N TYR A 111 9.68 4.27 17.12
CA TYR A 111 10.97 4.48 16.42
C TYR A 111 10.92 5.45 15.24
N ALA A 112 9.78 5.58 14.52
CA ALA A 112 9.78 6.31 13.27
C ALA A 112 9.95 7.82 13.47
N GLN A 113 9.48 8.38 14.58
CA GLN A 113 9.69 9.78 14.92
C GLN A 113 11.18 10.11 15.09
N LYS A 114 11.92 9.22 15.73
CA LYS A 114 13.35 9.39 15.95
C LYS A 114 14.14 9.32 14.64
N ILE A 115 13.80 8.36 13.77
CA ILE A 115 14.35 8.28 12.41
C ILE A 115 14.04 9.58 11.66
N PHE A 116 12.80 10.04 11.70
CA PHE A 116 12.38 11.28 11.05
C PHE A 116 13.24 12.45 11.51
N GLN A 117 13.39 12.66 12.81
CA GLN A 117 14.20 13.75 13.38
C GLN A 117 15.64 13.68 12.91
N THR A 118 16.28 12.50 12.95
CA THR A 118 17.66 12.31 12.47
C THR A 118 17.86 12.76 11.03
N TYR A 119 16.91 12.47 10.14
CA TYR A 119 17.01 12.87 8.73
C TYR A 119 16.64 14.33 8.49
N PHE A 120 15.77 14.91 9.34
CA PHE A 120 15.31 16.30 9.18
C PHE A 120 16.16 17.33 9.91
N ASP A 121 17.08 16.93 10.77
CA ASP A 121 18.09 17.86 11.34
C ASP A 121 18.98 18.48 10.25
N ARG A 122 19.16 17.78 9.13
CA ARG A 122 19.92 18.22 7.94
C ARG A 122 19.18 17.86 6.66
N SER A 123 17.94 18.35 6.55
CA SER A 123 17.09 18.01 5.41
C SER A 123 17.52 18.75 4.15
N ARG A 124 17.82 18.02 3.09
CA ARG A 124 18.09 18.58 1.76
C ARG A 124 16.85 19.21 1.13
N LEU A 125 15.67 18.64 1.37
CA LEU A 125 14.42 19.23 0.89
C LEU A 125 14.15 20.61 1.48
N ILE A 126 14.58 20.86 2.73
CA ILE A 126 14.48 22.18 3.36
C ILE A 126 15.58 23.11 2.83
N GLU A 127 16.82 22.66 2.77
CA GLU A 127 17.95 23.43 2.25
C GLU A 127 17.70 23.92 0.83
N ASP A 128 17.11 23.07 -0.03
CA ASP A 128 16.79 23.40 -1.42
C ASP A 128 15.44 24.12 -1.59
N ASN A 129 14.81 24.55 -0.49
CA ASN A 129 13.53 25.29 -0.45
C ASN A 129 12.34 24.53 -1.10
N ILE A 130 12.37 23.18 -1.10
CA ILE A 130 11.28 22.34 -1.60
C ILE A 130 10.21 22.18 -0.52
N LEU A 131 10.61 22.16 0.76
CA LEU A 131 9.71 22.02 1.90
C LEU A 131 9.84 23.19 2.88
N ASN A 132 8.69 23.57 3.46
CA ASN A 132 8.64 24.57 4.51
C ASN A 132 9.01 23.96 5.87
N SER A 133 10.07 24.47 6.51
CA SER A 133 10.56 24.00 7.81
C SER A 133 9.55 24.18 8.94
N ASP A 134 8.78 25.29 8.94
CA ASP A 134 7.88 25.64 10.04
C ASP A 134 6.79 24.60 10.23
N TRP A 135 6.24 24.09 9.10
CA TRP A 135 5.23 23.04 9.15
C TRP A 135 5.79 21.76 9.73
N ILE A 136 7.00 21.37 9.33
CA ILE A 136 7.67 20.17 9.81
C ILE A 136 7.95 20.27 11.30
N GLN A 137 8.58 21.35 11.76
CA GLN A 137 8.87 21.58 13.17
C GLN A 137 7.61 21.59 14.03
N LYS A 138 6.54 22.22 13.54
CA LYS A 138 5.24 22.29 14.25
C LYS A 138 4.63 20.92 14.52
N TYR A 139 4.80 19.95 13.61
CA TYR A 139 4.11 18.67 13.70
C TYR A 139 5.02 17.51 14.11
N SER A 140 6.30 17.49 13.74
CA SER A 140 7.22 16.38 14.04
C SER A 140 7.47 16.17 15.54
N ASN A 141 7.36 17.23 16.34
CA ASN A 141 7.62 17.20 17.78
C ASN A 141 6.37 16.98 18.65
N LYS A 142 5.19 16.85 18.03
CA LYS A 142 3.96 16.59 18.79
C LYS A 142 3.85 15.13 19.20
N SER A 143 3.51 14.91 20.47
CA SER A 143 3.30 13.58 21.05
C SER A 143 1.96 12.94 20.66
N ASP A 144 0.95 13.77 20.36
CA ASP A 144 -0.42 13.31 20.05
C ASP A 144 -0.79 13.70 18.63
N LEU A 145 -0.20 12.98 17.67
CA LEU A 145 -0.47 13.18 16.25
C LEU A 145 -1.56 12.26 15.74
N ASP A 146 -2.53 12.85 15.05
CA ASP A 146 -3.47 12.09 14.22
C ASP A 146 -2.72 11.30 13.13
N VAL A 147 -3.19 10.09 12.84
CA VAL A 147 -2.61 9.18 11.84
C VAL A 147 -2.40 9.83 10.47
N ARG A 148 -3.21 10.81 10.10
CA ARG A 148 -3.09 11.55 8.83
C ARG A 148 -1.82 12.40 8.78
N TYR A 149 -1.45 13.02 9.90
CA TYR A 149 -0.19 13.79 10.01
C TYR A 149 1.01 12.87 10.03
N ILE A 150 0.94 11.76 10.77
CA ILE A 150 2.00 10.75 10.78
C ILE A 150 2.26 10.22 9.37
N ASN A 151 1.21 9.86 8.62
CA ASN A 151 1.36 9.39 7.24
C ASN A 151 1.98 10.46 6.32
N LYS A 152 1.68 11.74 6.54
CA LYS A 152 2.34 12.83 5.80
C LYS A 152 3.82 12.93 6.15
N LEU A 153 4.17 12.89 7.42
CA LEU A 153 5.56 12.93 7.86
C LEU A 153 6.36 11.74 7.34
N LEU A 154 5.80 10.53 7.38
CA LEU A 154 6.43 9.34 6.80
C LEU A 154 6.59 9.45 5.28
N GLY A 155 5.60 10.02 4.59
CA GLY A 155 5.71 10.30 3.15
C GLY A 155 6.81 11.32 2.82
N ILE A 156 6.94 12.34 3.65
CA ILE A 156 8.01 13.36 3.54
C ILE A 156 9.38 12.72 3.84
N LEU A 157 9.49 11.85 4.84
CA LEU A 157 10.71 11.09 5.12
C LEU A 157 11.12 10.22 3.93
N ALA A 158 10.17 9.52 3.33
CA ALA A 158 10.44 8.73 2.13
C ALA A 158 10.92 9.60 0.95
N LEU A 159 10.35 10.81 0.80
CA LEU A 159 10.77 11.77 -0.22
C LEU A 159 12.19 12.31 0.05
N GLU A 160 12.52 12.62 1.32
CA GLU A 160 13.86 13.06 1.73
C GLU A 160 14.91 11.99 1.39
N ILE A 161 14.65 10.73 1.77
CA ILE A 161 15.55 9.60 1.49
C ILE A 161 15.72 9.42 -0.01
N TRP A 162 14.61 9.44 -0.77
CA TRP A 162 14.65 9.35 -2.22
C TRP A 162 15.46 10.51 -2.85
N TYR A 163 15.23 11.72 -2.40
CA TYR A 163 15.92 12.92 -2.89
C TYR A 163 17.43 12.83 -2.66
N ARG A 164 17.82 12.38 -1.47
CA ARG A 164 19.23 12.21 -1.12
C ARG A 164 19.91 11.05 -1.84
N LEU A 165 19.18 9.99 -2.18
CA LEU A 165 19.70 8.86 -2.94
C LEU A 165 19.87 9.17 -4.43
N PHE A 166 18.93 9.87 -5.02
CA PHE A 166 18.84 9.97 -6.50
C PHE A 166 19.16 11.37 -7.05
N ILE A 167 18.92 12.42 -6.29
CA ILE A 167 19.13 13.80 -6.73
C ILE A 167 20.45 14.36 -6.19
N THR A 168 20.59 14.50 -4.89
CA THR A 168 21.82 15.06 -4.30
C THR A 168 22.94 14.01 -4.19
N LYS A 169 22.59 12.73 -4.15
CA LYS A 169 23.53 11.60 -4.07
C LYS A 169 24.48 11.64 -2.85
N ASP A 170 24.03 12.24 -1.77
CA ASP A 170 24.75 12.33 -0.51
C ASP A 170 24.37 11.22 0.48
N LEU A 171 23.47 10.31 0.09
CA LEU A 171 23.12 9.09 0.81
C LEU A 171 23.48 7.85 -0.02
N ASN A 172 24.13 6.87 0.58
CA ASN A 172 24.49 5.64 -0.10
C ASN A 172 23.33 4.62 0.06
N GLN A 173 22.98 3.93 -1.02
CA GLN A 173 21.93 2.88 -1.01
C GLN A 173 22.25 1.69 -0.06
N ASN A 174 23.51 1.48 0.29
CA ASN A 174 23.95 0.43 1.22
C ASN A 174 24.03 0.92 2.67
N GLU A 175 23.76 2.19 2.91
CA GLU A 175 23.75 2.77 4.25
C GLU A 175 22.48 2.35 4.97
N LYS A 176 22.63 1.79 6.18
CA LYS A 176 21.47 1.46 7.01
C LYS A 176 20.89 2.74 7.59
N LEU A 177 19.57 2.85 7.60
CA LEU A 177 18.89 3.90 8.36
C LEU A 177 19.26 3.72 9.84
N THR A 178 20.08 4.64 10.35
CA THR A 178 20.49 4.65 11.76
C THR A 178 19.39 5.28 12.61
N ILE A 179 19.10 4.65 13.75
CA ILE A 179 18.21 5.16 14.79
C ILE A 179 19.06 5.83 15.88
#